data_3974421bba5d2b6cf7b203b59fcfb266
#
_entry.id   3974421bba5d2b6cf7b203b59fcfb266
#
_cell.length_a   1.000
_cell.length_b   1.000
_cell.length_c   1.000
_cell.angle_alpha   90.00
_cell.angle_beta   90.00
_cell.angle_gamma   90.00
#
_symmetry.space_group_name_H-M   'P 1'
#
loop_
_entity.id
_entity.type
_entity.pdbx_description
1 polymer ?
#
loop_
_entity_poly.entity_id
_entity_poly.type
_entity_poly.pdbx_seq_one_letter_code
_entity_poly.pdbx_strand_id
1 'polypeptide(L)'
;QFDFIAFPYTDSTSLDAMKSFLSTQTGRWSWSQQLYGGFYAAFRGTLSALTTFGVTRNDEHGSIMGFNGSPTPAWVIAADLAAAVAVSARADPGLPLQTVTLATMQPPPRETRFALTDRNTLLYDGISTFDVADDGTVSIENLITTYQKNSFGDADDSYLEVETMNLLAFVLRDLKSLVTTKYSRKKLAADGTRVEPGTNVVTPSMIKSDLIARYKTLERNGYVQGSAIFAQGLIVQQNSQNPNRVDVLYPAYLID
;
A
#
# COMPACT_ATOMS: atom_id res chain seq x y z
N GLN A 1 10.55 -8.72 8.85
CA GLN A 1 9.31 -8.36 8.13
C GLN A 1 9.69 -7.83 6.77
N PHE A 2 9.07 -8.34 5.70
CA PHE A 2 9.31 -7.90 4.32
C PHE A 2 8.11 -7.05 3.89
N ASP A 3 8.37 -5.83 3.42
CA ASP A 3 7.31 -4.90 2.98
C ASP A 3 7.26 -4.80 1.46
N PHE A 4 8.41 -4.94 0.80
CA PHE A 4 8.56 -4.82 -0.65
C PHE A 4 9.04 -6.17 -1.17
N ILE A 5 8.22 -6.81 -1.99
CA ILE A 5 8.47 -8.17 -2.49
C ILE A 5 8.70 -8.09 -4.01
N ALA A 6 9.93 -8.32 -4.44
CA ALA A 6 10.20 -8.54 -5.86
C ALA A 6 9.61 -9.90 -6.27
N PHE A 7 8.67 -9.90 -7.20
CA PHE A 7 7.94 -11.11 -7.59
C PHE A 7 8.22 -11.44 -9.07
N PRO A 8 8.91 -12.54 -9.37
CA PRO A 8 9.37 -12.83 -10.73
C PRO A 8 8.31 -13.47 -11.62
N TYR A 9 7.18 -13.89 -11.07
CA TYR A 9 6.16 -14.64 -11.78
C TYR A 9 4.98 -13.76 -12.15
N THR A 10 4.44 -13.97 -13.37
CA THR A 10 3.27 -13.22 -13.88
C THR A 10 2.18 -14.15 -14.40
N ASP A 11 2.31 -15.46 -14.20
CA ASP A 11 1.24 -16.41 -14.49
C ASP A 11 0.09 -16.24 -13.44
N SER A 12 -1.13 -16.54 -13.89
CA SER A 12 -2.33 -16.33 -13.06
C SER A 12 -2.30 -17.09 -11.75
N THR A 13 -1.81 -18.33 -11.74
CA THR A 13 -1.76 -19.17 -10.53
C THR A 13 -0.84 -18.55 -9.47
N SER A 14 0.34 -18.10 -9.88
CA SER A 14 1.31 -17.47 -8.98
C SER A 14 0.81 -16.12 -8.45
N LEU A 15 0.19 -15.30 -9.31
CA LEU A 15 -0.39 -14.01 -8.90
C LEU A 15 -1.59 -14.18 -7.97
N ASP A 16 -2.47 -15.16 -8.22
CA ASP A 16 -3.61 -15.45 -7.34
C ASP A 16 -3.15 -15.98 -5.97
N ALA A 17 -2.08 -16.76 -5.93
CA ALA A 17 -1.46 -17.18 -4.68
C ALA A 17 -0.86 -15.99 -3.90
N MET A 18 -0.21 -15.05 -4.60
CA MET A 18 0.34 -13.84 -3.98
C MET A 18 -0.78 -12.91 -3.48
N LYS A 19 -1.84 -12.72 -4.25
CA LYS A 19 -3.05 -11.98 -3.82
C LYS A 19 -3.63 -12.60 -2.55
N SER A 20 -3.77 -13.92 -2.49
CA SER A 20 -4.26 -14.62 -1.29
C SER A 20 -3.31 -14.44 -0.10
N PHE A 21 -2.00 -14.50 -0.32
CA PHE A 21 -0.97 -14.29 0.71
C PHE A 21 -1.01 -12.88 1.30
N LEU A 22 -1.28 -11.85 0.50
CA LEU A 22 -1.38 -10.47 0.95
C LEU A 22 -2.78 -10.07 1.41
N SER A 23 -3.80 -10.86 1.16
CA SER A 23 -5.22 -10.57 1.37
C SER A 23 -5.52 -9.85 2.70
N THR A 24 -6.47 -8.93 2.65
CA THR A 24 -7.03 -8.20 3.80
C THR A 24 -7.89 -9.08 4.71
N GLN A 25 -8.39 -10.21 4.22
CA GLN A 25 -9.27 -11.11 4.98
C GLN A 25 -8.49 -12.17 5.77
N THR A 26 -7.60 -12.90 5.12
CA THR A 26 -6.88 -14.03 5.72
C THR A 26 -5.37 -13.94 5.59
N GLY A 27 -4.87 -13.07 4.73
CA GLY A 27 -3.45 -12.89 4.42
C GLY A 27 -2.75 -11.91 5.37
N ARG A 28 -1.63 -11.37 4.88
CA ARG A 28 -0.77 -10.45 5.66
C ARG A 28 -1.46 -9.16 6.09
N TRP A 29 -2.39 -8.64 5.30
CA TRP A 29 -3.14 -7.42 5.63
C TRP A 29 -4.32 -7.68 6.57
N SER A 30 -4.64 -8.94 6.89
CA SER A 30 -5.73 -9.25 7.80
C SER A 30 -5.53 -8.64 9.19
N TRP A 31 -6.63 -8.36 9.86
CA TRP A 31 -6.62 -7.83 11.23
C TRP A 31 -5.86 -8.73 12.23
N SER A 32 -5.78 -10.03 11.96
CA SER A 32 -5.09 -10.99 12.81
C SER A 32 -3.57 -10.99 12.64
N GLN A 33 -3.06 -10.64 11.46
CA GLN A 33 -1.63 -10.61 11.17
C GLN A 33 -1.05 -9.19 11.19
N GLN A 34 -1.65 -8.25 10.47
CA GLN A 34 -1.24 -6.84 10.39
C GLN A 34 0.25 -6.68 10.03
N LEU A 35 0.70 -7.42 9.02
CA LEU A 35 2.09 -7.43 8.56
C LEU A 35 2.31 -6.50 7.37
N TYR A 36 1.26 -6.20 6.60
CA TYR A 36 1.27 -5.30 5.43
C TYR A 36 2.32 -5.63 4.37
N GLY A 37 2.48 -4.75 3.39
CA GLY A 37 3.44 -4.86 2.30
C GLY A 37 2.78 -5.13 0.95
N GLY A 38 3.56 -4.98 -0.14
CA GLY A 38 3.12 -5.18 -1.52
C GLY A 38 4.14 -5.96 -2.34
N PHE A 39 3.72 -6.43 -3.52
CA PHE A 39 4.62 -7.07 -4.47
C PHE A 39 4.75 -6.27 -5.77
N TYR A 40 5.90 -6.40 -6.39
CA TYR A 40 6.28 -5.72 -7.63
C TYR A 40 6.73 -6.75 -8.65
N ALA A 41 6.09 -6.75 -9.80
CA ALA A 41 6.39 -7.65 -10.90
C ALA A 41 6.60 -6.86 -12.21
N ALA A 42 7.13 -7.50 -13.22
CA ALA A 42 7.26 -6.91 -14.54
C ALA A 42 6.81 -7.93 -15.60
N PHE A 43 6.01 -7.47 -16.55
CA PHE A 43 5.47 -8.30 -17.62
C PHE A 43 5.90 -7.80 -19.00
N ARG A 44 6.60 -8.65 -19.73
CA ARG A 44 7.05 -8.36 -21.10
C ARG A 44 5.95 -8.71 -22.09
N GLY A 45 5.49 -7.73 -22.86
CA GLY A 45 4.48 -7.96 -23.87
C GLY A 45 4.31 -6.82 -24.84
N THR A 46 3.58 -7.08 -25.93
CA THR A 46 3.06 -6.02 -26.81
C THR A 46 1.94 -5.27 -26.08
N LEU A 47 1.53 -4.09 -26.57
CA LEU A 47 0.40 -3.35 -26.02
C LEU A 47 -0.84 -4.26 -25.84
N SER A 48 -1.24 -4.97 -26.90
CA SER A 48 -2.39 -5.87 -26.86
C SER A 48 -2.25 -7.01 -25.84
N ALA A 49 -1.05 -7.56 -25.65
CA ALA A 49 -0.82 -8.61 -24.65
C ALA A 49 -0.92 -8.04 -23.21
N LEU A 50 -0.38 -6.83 -22.99
CA LEU A 50 -0.41 -6.16 -21.70
C LEU A 50 -1.82 -5.73 -21.30
N THR A 51 -2.60 -5.14 -22.22
CA THR A 51 -4.00 -4.76 -21.98
C THR A 51 -4.87 -5.98 -21.70
N THR A 52 -4.74 -7.05 -22.52
CA THR A 52 -5.46 -8.31 -22.28
C THR A 52 -5.13 -8.91 -20.92
N PHE A 53 -3.88 -8.84 -20.50
CA PHE A 53 -3.44 -9.33 -19.20
C PHE A 53 -3.97 -8.42 -18.08
N GLY A 54 -3.80 -7.10 -18.20
CA GLY A 54 -4.15 -6.13 -17.16
C GLY A 54 -5.61 -6.19 -16.74
N VAL A 55 -6.55 -6.25 -17.70
CA VAL A 55 -8.00 -6.34 -17.42
C VAL A 55 -8.40 -7.61 -16.65
N THR A 56 -7.52 -8.63 -16.60
CA THR A 56 -7.76 -9.86 -15.82
C THR A 56 -7.32 -9.73 -14.36
N ARG A 57 -6.63 -8.64 -14.00
CA ARG A 57 -6.08 -8.43 -12.67
C ARG A 57 -6.88 -7.38 -11.91
N ASN A 58 -6.97 -7.57 -10.60
CA ASN A 58 -7.58 -6.62 -9.67
C ASN A 58 -7.05 -6.93 -8.27
N ASP A 59 -5.93 -6.30 -7.90
CA ASP A 59 -5.24 -6.54 -6.64
C ASP A 59 -4.62 -5.23 -6.14
N GLU A 60 -5.07 -4.78 -4.99
CA GLU A 60 -4.60 -3.56 -4.32
C GLU A 60 -3.18 -3.66 -3.75
N HIS A 61 -2.62 -4.86 -3.67
CA HIS A 61 -1.30 -5.10 -3.10
C HIS A 61 -0.23 -5.42 -4.14
N GLY A 62 -0.59 -5.45 -5.41
CA GLY A 62 0.30 -5.85 -6.50
C GLY A 62 0.44 -4.80 -7.58
N SER A 63 1.68 -4.46 -7.93
CA SER A 63 2.02 -3.58 -9.04
C SER A 63 2.77 -4.35 -10.13
N ILE A 64 2.38 -4.14 -11.37
CA ILE A 64 2.98 -4.84 -12.52
C ILE A 64 3.41 -3.82 -13.57
N MET A 65 4.72 -3.71 -13.78
CA MET A 65 5.30 -2.86 -14.82
C MET A 65 5.23 -3.55 -16.19
N GLY A 66 4.53 -2.91 -17.13
CA GLY A 66 4.49 -3.36 -18.53
C GLY A 66 5.69 -2.88 -19.33
N PHE A 67 6.34 -3.76 -20.09
CA PHE A 67 7.43 -3.35 -20.97
C PHE A 67 7.53 -4.21 -22.26
N ASN A 68 8.12 -3.61 -23.29
CA ASN A 68 8.41 -4.27 -24.55
C ASN A 68 9.84 -3.95 -25.00
N GLY A 69 10.52 -4.91 -25.58
CA GLY A 69 11.82 -4.73 -26.24
C GLY A 69 13.03 -4.46 -25.34
N SER A 70 12.89 -4.19 -24.05
CA SER A 70 14.05 -4.03 -23.15
C SER A 70 14.83 -5.35 -23.07
N PRO A 71 16.18 -5.33 -23.17
CA PRO A 71 16.99 -6.55 -23.02
C PRO A 71 17.01 -7.06 -21.58
N THR A 72 16.67 -6.22 -20.60
CA THR A 72 16.66 -6.61 -19.18
C THR A 72 15.59 -7.67 -18.90
N PRO A 73 15.92 -8.77 -18.21
CA PRO A 73 14.94 -9.78 -17.83
C PRO A 73 13.85 -9.24 -16.89
N ALA A 74 12.62 -9.72 -17.00
CA ALA A 74 11.48 -9.25 -16.21
C ALA A 74 11.72 -9.35 -14.69
N TRP A 75 12.34 -10.42 -14.20
CA TRP A 75 12.64 -10.57 -12.77
C TRP A 75 13.69 -9.59 -12.26
N VAL A 76 14.59 -9.09 -13.11
CA VAL A 76 15.54 -8.02 -12.76
C VAL A 76 14.81 -6.70 -12.66
N ILE A 77 13.90 -6.39 -13.60
CA ILE A 77 13.05 -5.19 -13.54
C ILE A 77 12.15 -5.24 -12.28
N ALA A 78 11.58 -6.39 -11.95
CA ALA A 78 10.80 -6.55 -10.73
C ALA A 78 11.62 -6.27 -9.45
N ALA A 79 12.88 -6.71 -9.42
CA ALA A 79 13.78 -6.43 -8.30
C ALA A 79 14.18 -4.95 -8.24
N ASP A 80 14.43 -4.32 -9.38
CA ASP A 80 14.75 -2.90 -9.49
C ASP A 80 13.58 -2.03 -8.99
N LEU A 81 12.36 -2.34 -9.44
CA LEU A 81 11.13 -1.69 -8.96
C LEU A 81 10.98 -1.81 -7.44
N ALA A 82 11.06 -3.03 -6.91
CA ALA A 82 10.92 -3.25 -5.48
C ALA A 82 11.98 -2.48 -4.67
N ALA A 83 13.21 -2.41 -5.18
CA ALA A 83 14.29 -1.66 -4.55
C ALA A 83 14.07 -0.14 -4.63
N ALA A 84 13.66 0.38 -5.79
CA ALA A 84 13.37 1.79 -6.00
C ALA A 84 12.25 2.28 -5.08
N VAL A 85 11.15 1.52 -5.00
CA VAL A 85 10.01 1.81 -4.10
C VAL A 85 10.45 1.74 -2.64
N ALA A 86 11.24 0.72 -2.25
CA ALA A 86 11.71 0.57 -0.88
C ALA A 86 12.59 1.74 -0.42
N VAL A 87 13.44 2.26 -1.30
CA VAL A 87 14.29 3.43 -1.02
C VAL A 87 13.44 4.69 -0.86
N SER A 88 12.50 4.95 -1.78
CA SER A 88 11.59 6.10 -1.71
C SER A 88 10.71 6.05 -0.46
N ALA A 89 10.01 4.95 -0.23
CA ALA A 89 9.11 4.78 0.90
C ALA A 89 9.80 4.79 2.27
N ARG A 90 11.11 4.51 2.32
CA ARG A 90 11.89 4.67 3.55
C ARG A 90 12.14 6.13 3.89
N ALA A 91 12.29 6.99 2.89
CA ALA A 91 12.44 8.43 3.08
C ALA A 91 11.11 9.07 3.44
N ASP A 92 10.09 8.79 2.64
CA ASP A 92 8.70 9.20 2.85
C ASP A 92 7.76 8.19 2.16
N PRO A 93 6.88 7.50 2.91
CA PRO A 93 6.01 6.47 2.33
C PRO A 93 4.94 7.01 1.39
N GLY A 94 4.55 8.29 1.51
CA GLY A 94 3.55 8.94 0.67
C GLY A 94 4.13 9.75 -0.49
N LEU A 95 5.46 9.71 -0.70
CA LEU A 95 6.06 10.48 -1.79
C LEU A 95 5.75 9.83 -3.14
N PRO A 96 5.24 10.59 -4.13
CA PRO A 96 5.00 10.08 -5.47
C PRO A 96 6.23 9.41 -6.07
N LEU A 97 6.02 8.26 -6.70
CA LEU A 97 7.10 7.45 -7.28
C LEU A 97 7.47 7.87 -8.70
N GLN A 98 6.76 8.85 -9.25
CA GLN A 98 7.08 9.43 -10.55
C GLN A 98 8.53 9.96 -10.58
N THR A 99 9.22 9.77 -11.71
CA THR A 99 10.62 10.17 -11.95
C THR A 99 11.69 9.38 -11.16
N VAL A 100 11.32 8.42 -10.32
CA VAL A 100 12.29 7.55 -9.67
C VAL A 100 12.99 6.68 -10.72
N THR A 101 14.33 6.72 -10.73
CA THR A 101 15.14 6.01 -11.73
C THR A 101 15.16 4.50 -11.46
N LEU A 102 15.01 3.72 -12.52
CA LEU A 102 15.24 2.28 -12.55
C LEU A 102 16.69 2.02 -12.98
N ALA A 103 17.56 1.77 -11.99
CA ALA A 103 19.00 1.81 -12.20
C ALA A 103 19.55 0.64 -13.05
N THR A 104 18.86 -0.49 -13.08
CA THR A 104 19.30 -1.71 -13.79
C THR A 104 18.53 -1.99 -15.07
N MET A 105 17.39 -1.33 -15.27
CA MET A 105 16.60 -1.50 -16.47
C MET A 105 17.26 -0.80 -17.65
N GLN A 106 17.67 -1.56 -18.64
CA GLN A 106 18.18 -1.00 -19.90
C GLN A 106 17.01 -0.49 -20.76
N PRO A 107 17.18 0.68 -21.40
CA PRO A 107 16.12 1.26 -22.23
C PRO A 107 15.80 0.35 -23.42
N PRO A 108 14.51 0.14 -23.73
CA PRO A 108 14.12 -0.52 -24.96
C PRO A 108 14.47 0.31 -26.17
N PRO A 109 14.71 -0.31 -27.34
CA PRO A 109 14.84 0.39 -28.63
C PRO A 109 13.67 1.35 -28.86
N ARG A 110 13.93 2.49 -29.52
CA ARG A 110 12.91 3.55 -29.71
C ARG A 110 11.64 3.05 -30.41
N GLU A 111 11.79 2.14 -31.36
CA GLU A 111 10.70 1.54 -32.14
C GLU A 111 9.80 0.59 -31.33
N THR A 112 10.25 0.12 -30.16
CA THR A 112 9.48 -0.77 -29.30
C THR A 112 8.91 -0.07 -28.07
N ARG A 113 9.21 1.23 -27.88
CA ARG A 113 8.66 2.04 -26.77
C ARG A 113 7.19 2.32 -27.00
N PHE A 114 6.42 2.28 -25.96
CA PHE A 114 5.00 2.66 -26.00
C PHE A 114 4.88 4.18 -26.16
N ALA A 115 4.03 4.62 -27.09
CA ALA A 115 3.65 6.02 -27.20
C ALA A 115 2.87 6.49 -25.95
N LEU A 116 2.76 7.78 -25.75
CA LEU A 116 2.01 8.35 -24.61
C LEU A 116 0.56 7.83 -24.53
N THR A 117 -0.10 7.71 -25.68
CA THR A 117 -1.46 7.16 -25.78
C THR A 117 -1.52 5.69 -25.36
N ASP A 118 -0.50 4.91 -25.71
CA ASP A 118 -0.41 3.48 -25.34
C ASP A 118 -0.17 3.34 -23.84
N ARG A 119 0.73 4.15 -23.27
CA ARG A 119 0.99 4.18 -21.82
C ARG A 119 -0.26 4.57 -21.03
N ASN A 120 -0.99 5.58 -21.51
CA ASN A 120 -2.27 5.94 -20.88
C ASN A 120 -3.28 4.79 -20.91
N THR A 121 -3.36 4.05 -22.01
CA THR A 121 -4.22 2.84 -22.10
C THR A 121 -3.78 1.78 -21.09
N LEU A 122 -2.48 1.53 -20.96
CA LEU A 122 -1.94 0.58 -19.98
C LEU A 122 -2.30 0.95 -18.55
N LEU A 123 -2.22 2.23 -18.19
CA LEU A 123 -2.62 2.70 -16.85
C LEU A 123 -4.10 2.45 -16.58
N TYR A 124 -4.98 2.65 -17.54
CA TYR A 124 -6.41 2.31 -17.39
C TYR A 124 -6.65 0.80 -17.24
N ASP A 125 -5.75 -0.02 -17.75
CA ASP A 125 -5.83 -1.49 -17.64
C ASP A 125 -5.03 -2.04 -16.43
N GLY A 126 -4.62 -1.17 -15.48
CA GLY A 126 -3.94 -1.58 -14.24
C GLY A 126 -2.47 -1.99 -14.45
N ILE A 127 -1.81 -1.48 -15.49
CA ILE A 127 -0.41 -1.74 -15.81
C ILE A 127 0.40 -0.47 -15.62
N SER A 128 1.40 -0.54 -14.76
CA SER A 128 2.34 0.56 -14.49
C SER A 128 3.24 0.85 -15.70
N THR A 129 3.67 2.09 -15.83
CA THR A 129 4.43 2.58 -16.97
C THR A 129 5.74 3.26 -16.56
N PHE A 130 6.68 3.30 -17.48
CA PHE A 130 7.96 3.99 -17.36
C PHE A 130 8.19 4.93 -18.55
N ASP A 131 9.05 5.89 -18.37
CA ASP A 131 9.54 6.76 -19.43
C ASP A 131 11.06 6.60 -19.63
N VAL A 132 11.53 6.98 -20.80
CA VAL A 132 12.94 6.90 -21.17
C VAL A 132 13.39 8.27 -21.67
N ALA A 133 14.25 8.91 -20.91
CA ALA A 133 14.83 10.19 -21.24
C ALA A 133 15.76 10.11 -22.49
N ASP A 134 16.12 11.26 -23.03
CA ASP A 134 16.99 11.34 -24.24
C ASP A 134 18.38 10.76 -24.02
N ASP A 135 18.89 10.80 -22.79
CA ASP A 135 20.17 10.20 -22.38
C ASP A 135 20.10 8.68 -22.17
N GLY A 136 18.91 8.09 -22.29
CA GLY A 136 18.65 6.67 -22.07
C GLY A 136 18.29 6.29 -20.63
N THR A 137 18.22 7.25 -19.72
CA THR A 137 17.78 6.98 -18.34
C THR A 137 16.33 6.51 -18.33
N VAL A 138 16.08 5.39 -17.66
CA VAL A 138 14.73 4.83 -17.47
C VAL A 138 14.22 5.28 -16.12
N SER A 139 13.02 5.83 -16.06
CA SER A 139 12.36 6.26 -14.82
C SER A 139 10.90 5.83 -14.78
N ILE A 140 10.37 5.65 -13.59
CA ILE A 140 8.95 5.39 -13.37
C ILE A 140 8.15 6.60 -13.87
N GLU A 141 7.17 6.38 -14.75
CA GLU A 141 6.22 7.41 -15.17
C GLU A 141 5.02 7.41 -14.21
N ASN A 142 4.36 6.27 -14.03
CA ASN A 142 3.39 6.08 -12.97
C ASN A 142 3.41 4.63 -12.48
N LEU A 143 3.48 4.45 -11.17
CA LEU A 143 3.49 3.14 -10.52
C LEU A 143 2.16 2.91 -9.80
N ILE A 144 1.30 2.12 -10.42
CA ILE A 144 -0.04 1.82 -9.93
C ILE A 144 -0.16 0.37 -9.49
N THR A 145 -1.13 0.10 -8.65
CA THR A 145 -1.56 -1.26 -8.37
C THR A 145 -2.38 -1.81 -9.54
N THR A 146 -2.68 -3.11 -9.52
CA THR A 146 -3.61 -3.66 -10.52
C THR A 146 -5.09 -3.48 -10.12
N TYR A 147 -5.36 -2.72 -9.05
CA TYR A 147 -6.71 -2.46 -8.56
C TYR A 147 -7.48 -1.54 -9.52
N GLN A 148 -8.66 -1.98 -9.94
CA GLN A 148 -9.50 -1.27 -10.91
C GLN A 148 -10.96 -1.22 -10.48
N LYS A 149 -11.37 -2.16 -9.62
CA LYS A 149 -12.78 -2.35 -9.26
C LYS A 149 -12.94 -2.72 -7.79
N ASN A 150 -13.96 -2.15 -7.18
CA ASN A 150 -14.36 -2.50 -5.82
C ASN A 150 -15.01 -3.90 -5.74
N SER A 151 -15.39 -4.31 -4.53
CA SER A 151 -16.05 -5.62 -4.29
C SER A 151 -17.42 -5.77 -4.94
N PHE A 152 -18.04 -4.69 -5.40
CA PHE A 152 -19.32 -4.68 -6.12
C PHE A 152 -19.13 -4.74 -7.63
N GLY A 153 -17.91 -4.61 -8.13
CA GLY A 153 -17.58 -4.61 -9.55
C GLY A 153 -17.60 -3.23 -10.21
N ASP A 154 -17.86 -2.17 -9.45
CA ASP A 154 -17.81 -0.79 -9.93
C ASP A 154 -16.36 -0.31 -10.07
N ALA A 155 -16.09 0.59 -11.00
CA ALA A 155 -14.79 1.23 -11.14
C ALA A 155 -14.45 1.99 -9.85
N ASP A 156 -13.24 1.79 -9.35
CA ASP A 156 -12.75 2.37 -8.09
C ASP A 156 -11.24 2.58 -8.17
N ASP A 157 -10.79 3.75 -7.77
CA ASP A 157 -9.38 4.18 -7.75
C ASP A 157 -8.80 4.35 -6.34
N SER A 158 -9.55 4.02 -5.30
CA SER A 158 -9.18 4.23 -3.89
C SER A 158 -7.84 3.60 -3.49
N TYR A 159 -7.40 2.54 -4.19
CA TYR A 159 -6.14 1.85 -3.94
C TYR A 159 -5.27 1.78 -5.21
N LEU A 160 -5.44 2.75 -6.11
CA LEU A 160 -4.76 2.77 -7.39
C LEU A 160 -3.26 3.02 -7.22
N GLU A 161 -2.88 4.05 -6.48
CA GLU A 161 -1.49 4.47 -6.37
C GLU A 161 -0.72 3.62 -5.35
N VAL A 162 0.50 3.22 -5.70
CA VAL A 162 1.35 2.39 -4.83
C VAL A 162 1.79 3.15 -3.59
N GLU A 163 2.08 4.44 -3.70
CA GLU A 163 2.43 5.29 -2.57
C GLU A 163 1.29 5.42 -1.56
N THR A 164 0.04 5.48 -2.00
CA THR A 164 -1.14 5.46 -1.12
C THR A 164 -1.17 4.19 -0.27
N MET A 165 -0.87 3.03 -0.87
CA MET A 165 -0.78 1.76 -0.15
C MET A 165 0.40 1.70 0.82
N ASN A 166 1.55 2.27 0.45
CA ASN A 166 2.71 2.36 1.34
C ASN A 166 2.43 3.28 2.53
N LEU A 167 1.80 4.43 2.27
CA LEU A 167 1.40 5.38 3.30
C LEU A 167 0.36 4.78 4.25
N LEU A 168 -0.64 4.07 3.73
CA LEU A 168 -1.62 3.35 4.53
C LEU A 168 -0.95 2.34 5.45
N ALA A 169 -0.03 1.53 4.93
CA ALA A 169 0.72 0.55 5.73
C ALA A 169 1.52 1.23 6.85
N PHE A 170 2.16 2.37 6.56
CA PHE A 170 2.90 3.17 7.55
C PHE A 170 1.98 3.69 8.66
N VAL A 171 0.86 4.32 8.31
CA VAL A 171 -0.11 4.89 9.27
C VAL A 171 -0.69 3.80 10.17
N LEU A 172 -1.10 2.67 9.59
CA LEU A 172 -1.66 1.55 10.35
C LEU A 172 -0.63 0.95 11.33
N ARG A 173 0.64 0.83 10.93
CA ARG A 173 1.72 0.38 11.82
C ARG A 173 1.99 1.36 12.94
N ASP A 174 2.01 2.64 12.64
CA ASP A 174 2.26 3.68 13.64
C ASP A 174 1.20 3.68 14.72
N LEU A 175 -0.08 3.66 14.32
CA LEU A 175 -1.21 3.62 15.24
C LEU A 175 -1.23 2.32 16.06
N LYS A 176 -0.95 1.17 15.43
CA LYS A 176 -0.78 -0.11 16.14
C LYS A 176 0.37 -0.06 17.14
N SER A 177 1.51 0.48 16.74
CA SER A 177 2.70 0.59 17.58
C SER A 177 2.43 1.43 18.83
N LEU A 178 1.71 2.55 18.70
CA LEU A 178 1.27 3.35 19.83
C LEU A 178 0.51 2.50 20.86
N VAL A 179 -0.50 1.75 20.40
CA VAL A 179 -1.35 0.95 21.28
C VAL A 179 -0.54 -0.16 21.95
N THR A 180 0.25 -0.90 21.17
CA THR A 180 1.02 -2.03 21.70
C THR A 180 2.14 -1.57 22.65
N THR A 181 2.81 -0.46 22.38
CA THR A 181 3.87 0.04 23.24
C THR A 181 3.32 0.60 24.54
N LYS A 182 2.23 1.36 24.48
CA LYS A 182 1.70 2.08 25.64
C LYS A 182 0.80 1.21 26.53
N TYR A 183 0.08 0.25 25.96
CA TYR A 183 -1.02 -0.43 26.65
C TYR A 183 -0.90 -1.94 26.79
N SER A 184 0.11 -2.59 26.18
CA SER A 184 0.27 -4.07 26.21
C SER A 184 0.29 -4.69 27.62
N ARG A 185 0.71 -3.93 28.64
CA ARG A 185 0.79 -4.40 30.03
C ARG A 185 -0.19 -3.69 30.95
N LYS A 186 -1.29 -3.15 30.44
CA LYS A 186 -2.32 -2.50 31.24
C LYS A 186 -3.58 -3.35 31.34
N LYS A 187 -4.28 -3.24 32.46
CA LYS A 187 -5.59 -3.86 32.68
C LYS A 187 -6.63 -3.03 31.93
N LEU A 188 -7.50 -3.69 31.18
CA LEU A 188 -8.60 -3.01 30.49
C LEU A 188 -9.81 -2.90 31.43
N ALA A 189 -10.31 -1.69 31.62
CA ALA A 189 -11.54 -1.40 32.34
C ALA A 189 -12.59 -0.82 31.39
N ALA A 190 -13.86 -0.99 31.73
CA ALA A 190 -14.95 -0.38 30.97
C ALA A 190 -14.89 1.17 31.08
N ASP A 191 -15.42 1.84 30.06
CA ASP A 191 -15.57 3.29 30.11
C ASP A 191 -16.47 3.72 31.28
N GLY A 192 -16.13 4.87 31.87
CA GLY A 192 -16.80 5.35 33.09
C GLY A 192 -16.15 4.86 34.41
N THR A 193 -15.24 3.88 34.34
CA THR A 193 -14.46 3.47 35.52
C THR A 193 -13.55 4.61 35.96
N ARG A 194 -13.61 4.96 37.24
CA ARG A 194 -12.67 5.93 37.82
C ARG A 194 -11.29 5.32 37.92
N VAL A 195 -10.36 5.88 37.14
CA VAL A 195 -8.96 5.45 37.11
C VAL A 195 -8.09 6.52 37.75
N GLU A 196 -7.37 6.14 38.79
CA GLU A 196 -6.41 7.06 39.44
C GLU A 196 -5.13 7.17 38.58
N PRO A 197 -4.55 8.39 38.49
CA PRO A 197 -3.29 8.62 37.77
C PRO A 197 -2.17 7.67 38.26
N GLY A 198 -1.38 7.14 37.32
CA GLY A 198 -0.26 6.25 37.65
C GLY A 198 -0.62 4.76 37.80
N THR A 199 -1.90 4.39 37.76
CA THR A 199 -2.31 3.00 37.81
C THR A 199 -2.10 2.28 36.47
N ASN A 200 -1.95 0.95 36.50
CA ASN A 200 -1.84 0.12 35.28
C ASN A 200 -3.23 -0.28 34.75
N VAL A 201 -4.14 0.70 34.68
CA VAL A 201 -5.50 0.52 34.14
C VAL A 201 -5.68 1.47 32.96
N VAL A 202 -6.42 1.02 31.95
CA VAL A 202 -6.76 1.79 30.76
C VAL A 202 -8.22 1.55 30.39
N THR A 203 -8.88 2.56 29.82
CA THR A 203 -10.22 2.45 29.27
C THR A 203 -10.18 2.68 27.74
N PRO A 204 -11.18 2.21 26.98
CA PRO A 204 -11.30 2.50 25.55
C PRO A 204 -11.21 4.00 25.22
N SER A 205 -11.85 4.85 26.03
CA SER A 205 -11.82 6.31 25.87
C SER A 205 -10.41 6.91 26.00
N MET A 206 -9.56 6.37 26.90
CA MET A 206 -8.16 6.79 27.01
C MET A 206 -7.37 6.41 25.76
N ILE A 207 -7.55 5.20 25.25
CA ILE A 207 -6.92 4.74 24.00
C ILE A 207 -7.38 5.63 22.84
N LYS A 208 -8.68 5.90 22.74
CA LYS A 208 -9.26 6.79 21.72
C LYS A 208 -8.59 8.17 21.75
N SER A 209 -8.43 8.76 22.90
CA SER A 209 -7.81 10.09 23.05
C SER A 209 -6.36 10.10 22.57
N ASP A 210 -5.58 9.07 22.89
CA ASP A 210 -4.19 8.97 22.46
C ASP A 210 -4.07 8.73 20.94
N LEU A 211 -4.95 7.92 20.37
CA LEU A 211 -5.00 7.70 18.90
C LEU A 211 -5.33 9.01 18.17
N ILE A 212 -6.28 9.79 18.66
CA ILE A 212 -6.59 11.10 18.09
C ILE A 212 -5.40 12.05 18.19
N ALA A 213 -4.71 12.09 19.34
CA ALA A 213 -3.53 12.91 19.51
C ALA A 213 -2.39 12.50 18.57
N ARG A 214 -2.19 11.19 18.39
CA ARG A 214 -1.20 10.66 17.43
C ARG A 214 -1.56 11.00 16.00
N TYR A 215 -2.82 10.82 15.60
CA TYR A 215 -3.29 11.16 14.27
C TYR A 215 -3.07 12.64 13.93
N LYS A 216 -3.34 13.55 14.86
CA LYS A 216 -3.00 14.98 14.71
C LYS A 216 -1.51 15.23 14.53
N THR A 217 -0.65 14.38 15.09
CA THR A 217 0.79 14.48 14.87
C THR A 217 1.16 14.00 13.45
N LEU A 218 0.54 12.90 12.98
CA LEU A 218 0.71 12.43 11.60
C LEU A 218 0.21 13.46 10.59
N GLU A 219 -0.91 14.15 10.88
CA GLU A 219 -1.43 15.24 10.05
C GLU A 219 -0.45 16.42 9.95
N ARG A 220 0.14 16.84 11.07
CA ARG A 220 1.17 17.90 11.07
C ARG A 220 2.44 17.52 10.32
N ASN A 221 2.74 16.23 10.26
CA ASN A 221 3.88 15.70 9.54
C ASN A 221 3.60 15.46 8.04
N GLY A 222 2.35 15.72 7.58
CA GLY A 222 1.98 15.59 6.17
C GLY A 222 1.67 14.17 5.70
N TYR A 223 1.35 13.23 6.59
CA TYR A 223 1.00 11.85 6.20
C TYR A 223 -0.49 11.62 6.06
N VAL A 224 -1.31 12.36 6.77
CA VAL A 224 -2.76 12.21 6.80
C VAL A 224 -3.43 13.57 6.84
N GLN A 225 -4.74 13.61 6.58
CA GLN A 225 -5.56 14.80 6.64
C GLN A 225 -6.85 14.54 7.41
N GLY A 226 -7.61 15.60 7.72
CA GLY A 226 -8.94 15.49 8.29
C GLY A 226 -9.00 14.93 9.71
N SER A 227 -8.10 15.31 10.60
CA SER A 227 -8.05 14.80 11.99
C SER A 227 -9.36 15.00 12.78
N ALA A 228 -10.16 16.02 12.44
CA ALA A 228 -11.47 16.23 13.06
C ALA A 228 -12.48 15.14 12.62
N ILE A 229 -12.49 14.78 11.34
CA ILE A 229 -13.35 13.74 10.79
C ILE A 229 -12.89 12.37 11.31
N PHE A 230 -11.57 12.13 11.35
CA PHE A 230 -11.00 10.94 11.97
C PHE A 230 -11.47 10.78 13.42
N ALA A 231 -11.42 11.83 14.23
CA ALA A 231 -11.84 11.80 15.63
C ALA A 231 -13.32 11.45 15.82
N GLN A 232 -14.18 11.91 14.89
CA GLN A 232 -15.61 11.59 14.88
C GLN A 232 -15.87 10.14 14.52
N GLY A 233 -15.22 9.64 13.49
CA GLY A 233 -15.41 8.29 12.97
C GLY A 233 -14.61 7.19 13.72
N LEU A 234 -13.62 7.55 14.53
CA LEU A 234 -12.81 6.58 15.28
C LEU A 234 -13.66 5.85 16.31
N ILE A 235 -13.76 4.54 16.18
CA ILE A 235 -14.45 3.66 17.14
C ILE A 235 -13.39 2.89 17.92
N VAL A 236 -13.43 2.98 19.25
CA VAL A 236 -12.62 2.19 20.17
C VAL A 236 -13.54 1.64 21.23
N GLN A 237 -13.66 0.33 21.29
CA GLN A 237 -14.60 -0.32 22.21
C GLN A 237 -14.04 -1.63 22.76
N GLN A 238 -14.42 -1.94 23.99
CA GLN A 238 -14.14 -3.25 24.57
C GLN A 238 -14.99 -4.31 23.87
N ASN A 239 -14.39 -5.42 23.51
CA ASN A 239 -15.13 -6.51 22.84
C ASN A 239 -16.13 -7.15 23.80
N SER A 240 -17.37 -7.34 23.35
CA SER A 240 -18.47 -7.89 24.18
C SER A 240 -18.28 -9.34 24.55
N GLN A 241 -17.55 -10.12 23.76
CA GLN A 241 -17.32 -11.55 23.98
C GLN A 241 -15.99 -11.83 24.69
N ASN A 242 -15.03 -10.92 24.54
CA ASN A 242 -13.73 -11.00 25.18
C ASN A 242 -13.37 -9.67 25.86
N PRO A 243 -13.61 -9.55 27.21
CA PRO A 243 -13.35 -8.32 27.95
C PRO A 243 -11.89 -7.88 27.96
N ASN A 244 -10.95 -8.74 27.60
CA ASN A 244 -9.52 -8.43 27.50
C ASN A 244 -9.11 -7.91 26.12
N ARG A 245 -10.04 -7.74 25.19
CA ARG A 245 -9.82 -7.29 23.83
C ARG A 245 -10.45 -5.92 23.60
N VAL A 246 -9.71 -5.04 22.92
CA VAL A 246 -10.21 -3.78 22.38
C VAL A 246 -10.30 -3.91 20.86
N ASP A 247 -11.45 -3.58 20.32
CA ASP A 247 -11.68 -3.47 18.88
C ASP A 247 -11.55 -2.01 18.48
N VAL A 248 -10.80 -1.74 17.42
CA VAL A 248 -10.53 -0.39 16.92
C VAL A 248 -10.83 -0.32 15.44
N LEU A 249 -11.65 0.66 15.02
CA LEU A 249 -11.88 1.00 13.62
C LEU A 249 -11.25 2.35 13.32
N TYR A 250 -10.29 2.36 12.39
CA TYR A 250 -9.57 3.55 11.96
C TYR A 250 -10.13 4.09 10.63
N PRO A 251 -10.88 5.19 10.61
CA PRO A 251 -11.27 5.87 9.37
C PRO A 251 -10.13 6.83 8.94
N ALA A 252 -9.03 6.29 8.44
CA ALA A 252 -7.88 7.09 8.03
C ALA A 252 -8.17 7.79 6.69
N TYR A 253 -7.81 9.07 6.61
CA TYR A 253 -7.81 9.89 5.40
C TYR A 253 -6.35 10.23 5.08
N LEU A 254 -5.83 9.64 4.02
CA LEU A 254 -4.45 9.85 3.58
C LEU A 254 -4.33 11.19 2.84
N ILE A 255 -3.11 11.68 2.68
CA ILE A 255 -2.79 12.75 1.73
C ILE A 255 -2.33 12.06 0.46
N ASP A 256 -2.99 12.33 -0.66
CA ASP A 256 -2.67 11.87 -2.00
C ASP A 256 -1.81 12.91 -2.72
#